data_586d88e621928b9263b711c74f2623d0
#
_entry.id   586d88e621928b9263b711c74f2623d0
#
_cell.length_a   1.000
_cell.length_b   1.000
_cell.length_c   1.000
_cell.angle_alpha   90.00
_cell.angle_beta   90.00
_cell.angle_gamma   90.00
#
_symmetry.space_group_name_H-M   'P 1'
#
loop_
_entity.id
_entity.type
_entity.pdbx_description
1 polymer ?
#
loop_
_entity_poly.entity_id
_entity_poly.type
_entity_poly.pdbx_seq_one_letter_code
_entity_poly.pdbx_strand_id
1 'polypeptide(L)'
;MSKLFFEVFPTLKVNEEMKMLLGEVEVTKVASNSARDFIRVHIFSRHLIKKRRIYELERMIKEQLFGRVPVRIEVREDYQLSAQYTPENLMREYYDSLLLDAKQKSVVERNMLQTSRYSFEDGNIMCLTLQDTVVAQGKKDSVVELLTSVFNDRFHVPVEVRVVYEKPKESSLKYNDLKLRQEVDAIVERNQALRKERLLREKSAEEDAAFGEETAGAPDSLKKTGEGSGERVASKAGSKGSAKGGSNGGLKRDAKGGFTGGGSRGGFSKGN
;
A
#
# COMPACT_ATOMS: atom_id res chain seq x y z
N MET A 1 -23.09 -22.64 -17.98
CA MET A 1 -24.37 -22.05 -17.61
C MET A 1 -24.12 -21.11 -16.43
N SER A 2 -24.48 -19.84 -16.55
CA SER A 2 -24.44 -18.89 -15.45
C SER A 2 -25.57 -19.17 -14.46
N LYS A 3 -25.40 -18.78 -13.20
CA LYS A 3 -26.41 -18.88 -12.15
C LYS A 3 -26.52 -17.55 -11.44
N LEU A 4 -27.68 -17.22 -10.90
CA LEU A 4 -27.83 -16.04 -10.09
C LEU A 4 -26.91 -16.09 -8.86
N PHE A 5 -26.45 -14.92 -8.43
CA PHE A 5 -25.45 -14.81 -7.35
C PHE A 5 -25.90 -15.57 -6.08
N PHE A 6 -27.13 -15.40 -5.65
CA PHE A 6 -27.65 -16.06 -4.45
C PHE A 6 -27.98 -17.54 -4.62
N GLU A 7 -28.04 -18.05 -5.85
CA GLU A 7 -28.10 -19.50 -6.09
C GLU A 7 -26.74 -20.16 -5.85
N VAL A 8 -25.65 -19.44 -6.12
CA VAL A 8 -24.28 -19.92 -5.87
C VAL A 8 -23.87 -19.73 -4.41
N PHE A 9 -24.31 -18.63 -3.79
CA PHE A 9 -24.00 -18.26 -2.42
C PHE A 9 -25.26 -18.13 -1.53
N PRO A 10 -26.04 -19.20 -1.34
CA PRO A 10 -27.35 -19.13 -0.66
C PRO A 10 -27.25 -18.80 0.83
N THR A 11 -26.12 -19.07 1.46
CA THR A 11 -25.90 -18.85 2.90
C THR A 11 -25.26 -17.50 3.21
N LEU A 12 -24.86 -16.74 2.18
CA LEU A 12 -24.21 -15.45 2.38
C LEU A 12 -25.19 -14.40 2.87
N LYS A 13 -24.94 -13.87 4.05
CA LYS A 13 -25.75 -12.80 4.63
C LYS A 13 -25.23 -11.46 4.20
N VAL A 14 -26.05 -10.68 3.53
CA VAL A 14 -25.74 -9.33 3.04
C VAL A 14 -26.84 -8.36 3.52
N ASN A 15 -26.51 -7.06 3.55
CA ASN A 15 -27.51 -6.03 3.82
C ASN A 15 -28.47 -5.86 2.63
N GLU A 16 -29.61 -5.20 2.85
CA GLU A 16 -30.65 -5.04 1.82
C GLU A 16 -30.13 -4.29 0.58
N GLU A 17 -29.26 -3.30 0.75
CA GLU A 17 -28.64 -2.58 -0.38
C GLU A 17 -27.82 -3.53 -1.26
N MET A 18 -26.98 -4.36 -0.65
CA MET A 18 -26.16 -5.34 -1.36
C MET A 18 -27.04 -6.44 -1.97
N LYS A 19 -28.14 -6.80 -1.32
CA LYS A 19 -29.10 -7.78 -1.84
C LYS A 19 -29.78 -7.30 -3.10
N MET A 20 -30.21 -6.03 -3.13
CA MET A 20 -30.76 -5.43 -4.34
C MET A 20 -29.72 -5.34 -5.45
N LEU A 21 -28.48 -4.95 -5.11
CA LEU A 21 -27.39 -4.82 -6.08
C LEU A 21 -27.02 -6.16 -6.73
N LEU A 22 -27.01 -7.24 -5.95
CA LEU A 22 -26.58 -8.58 -6.39
C LEU A 22 -27.75 -9.45 -6.91
N GLY A 23 -28.98 -9.00 -6.79
CA GLY A 23 -30.16 -9.79 -7.14
C GLY A 23 -30.21 -10.22 -8.61
N GLU A 24 -29.71 -9.38 -9.51
CA GLU A 24 -29.64 -9.63 -10.95
C GLU A 24 -28.24 -9.98 -11.45
N VAL A 25 -27.28 -10.14 -10.53
CA VAL A 25 -25.90 -10.50 -10.88
C VAL A 25 -25.80 -11.99 -11.08
N GLU A 26 -25.14 -12.38 -12.16
CA GLU A 26 -24.90 -13.78 -12.49
C GLU A 26 -23.45 -14.16 -12.14
N VAL A 27 -23.26 -15.35 -11.59
CA VAL A 27 -21.94 -15.97 -11.43
C VAL A 27 -21.71 -16.86 -12.64
N THR A 28 -20.72 -16.48 -13.45
CA THR A 28 -20.37 -17.20 -14.68
C THR A 28 -19.37 -18.32 -14.43
N LYS A 29 -18.46 -18.12 -13.47
CA LYS A 29 -17.42 -19.08 -13.14
C LYS A 29 -16.90 -18.87 -11.73
N VAL A 30 -16.63 -19.97 -11.03
CA VAL A 30 -15.82 -20.00 -9.80
C VAL A 30 -14.60 -20.87 -10.04
N ALA A 31 -13.41 -20.33 -9.84
CA ALA A 31 -12.15 -21.02 -10.05
C ALA A 31 -11.29 -20.95 -8.78
N SER A 32 -10.57 -22.02 -8.48
CA SER A 32 -9.56 -22.04 -7.43
C SER A 32 -8.22 -22.50 -8.01
N ASN A 33 -7.13 -22.08 -7.39
CA ASN A 33 -5.83 -22.63 -7.71
C ASN A 33 -5.64 -24.03 -7.09
N SER A 34 -4.57 -24.73 -7.49
CA SER A 34 -4.27 -26.08 -7.02
C SER A 34 -4.04 -26.14 -5.51
N ALA A 35 -3.48 -25.09 -4.91
CA ALA A 35 -3.23 -24.97 -3.46
C ALA A 35 -4.51 -24.68 -2.66
N ARG A 36 -5.62 -24.31 -3.31
CA ARG A 36 -6.90 -23.94 -2.70
C ARG A 36 -6.81 -22.75 -1.72
N ASP A 37 -5.78 -21.91 -1.87
CA ASP A 37 -5.57 -20.70 -1.09
C ASP A 37 -6.02 -19.42 -1.83
N PHE A 38 -6.47 -19.58 -3.08
CA PHE A 38 -6.98 -18.49 -3.92
C PHE A 38 -8.24 -18.94 -4.66
N ILE A 39 -9.30 -18.15 -4.52
CA ILE A 39 -10.59 -18.36 -5.20
C ILE A 39 -10.93 -17.10 -5.99
N ARG A 40 -11.22 -17.30 -7.27
CA ARG A 40 -11.70 -16.24 -8.17
C ARG A 40 -13.15 -16.52 -8.55
N VAL A 41 -14.01 -15.54 -8.30
CA VAL A 41 -15.43 -15.56 -8.66
C VAL A 41 -15.63 -14.59 -9.82
N HIS A 42 -16.05 -15.09 -10.98
CA HIS A 42 -16.40 -14.27 -12.11
C HIS A 42 -17.88 -13.95 -12.05
N ILE A 43 -18.20 -12.67 -12.05
CA ILE A 43 -19.59 -12.18 -12.04
C ILE A 43 -19.87 -11.39 -13.32
N PHE A 44 -21.09 -11.52 -13.79
CA PHE A 44 -21.63 -10.75 -14.91
C PHE A 44 -22.76 -9.85 -14.41
N SER A 45 -22.75 -8.58 -14.81
CA SER A 45 -23.76 -7.62 -14.41
C SER A 45 -24.13 -6.67 -15.55
N ARG A 46 -25.40 -6.29 -15.61
CA ARG A 46 -25.91 -5.24 -16.50
C ARG A 46 -25.90 -3.86 -15.87
N HIS A 47 -25.61 -3.80 -14.58
CA HIS A 47 -25.55 -2.58 -13.79
C HIS A 47 -24.12 -2.35 -13.30
N LEU A 48 -23.70 -1.09 -13.28
CA LEU A 48 -22.39 -0.69 -12.79
C LEU A 48 -22.30 -0.87 -11.27
N ILE A 49 -21.39 -1.72 -10.82
CA ILE A 49 -21.10 -1.95 -9.40
C ILE A 49 -19.82 -1.21 -9.03
N LYS A 50 -19.88 -0.34 -8.03
CA LYS A 50 -18.68 0.38 -7.55
C LYS A 50 -17.70 -0.60 -6.91
N LYS A 51 -16.42 -0.45 -7.19
CA LYS A 51 -15.35 -1.35 -6.72
C LYS A 51 -15.31 -1.51 -5.19
N ARG A 52 -15.69 -0.47 -4.47
CA ARG A 52 -15.82 -0.54 -3.01
C ARG A 52 -16.81 -1.64 -2.57
N ARG A 53 -17.93 -1.81 -3.29
CA ARG A 53 -18.92 -2.87 -3.01
C ARG A 53 -18.39 -4.25 -3.35
N ILE A 54 -17.58 -4.34 -4.40
CA ILE A 54 -16.91 -5.61 -4.75
C ILE A 54 -15.94 -6.02 -3.65
N TYR A 55 -15.11 -5.12 -3.13
CA TYR A 55 -14.19 -5.44 -2.03
C TYR A 55 -14.93 -5.77 -0.71
N GLU A 56 -16.08 -5.13 -0.46
CA GLU A 56 -16.94 -5.50 0.64
C GLU A 56 -17.49 -6.91 0.47
N LEU A 57 -17.91 -7.27 -0.73
CA LEU A 57 -18.38 -8.59 -1.10
C LEU A 57 -17.29 -9.66 -0.92
N GLU A 58 -16.07 -9.42 -1.42
CA GLU A 58 -14.92 -10.30 -1.23
C GLU A 58 -14.66 -10.58 0.26
N ARG A 59 -14.71 -9.53 1.08
CA ARG A 59 -14.55 -9.64 2.52
C ARG A 59 -15.66 -10.48 3.15
N MET A 60 -16.95 -10.21 2.80
CA MET A 60 -18.08 -10.98 3.34
C MET A 60 -18.02 -12.45 2.94
N ILE A 61 -17.67 -12.76 1.68
CA ILE A 61 -17.47 -14.15 1.23
C ILE A 61 -16.38 -14.82 2.07
N LYS A 62 -15.24 -14.15 2.25
CA LYS A 62 -14.12 -14.68 3.03
C LYS A 62 -14.53 -14.94 4.49
N GLU A 63 -15.11 -13.94 5.14
CA GLU A 63 -15.44 -14.01 6.57
C GLU A 63 -16.53 -15.05 6.86
N GLN A 64 -17.60 -15.09 6.03
CA GLN A 64 -18.75 -15.94 6.31
C GLN A 64 -18.59 -17.38 5.83
N LEU A 65 -17.93 -17.60 4.69
CA LEU A 65 -17.83 -18.93 4.09
C LEU A 65 -16.51 -19.64 4.41
N PHE A 66 -15.43 -18.90 4.62
CA PHE A 66 -14.11 -19.47 4.85
C PHE A 66 -13.57 -19.20 6.27
N GLY A 67 -14.13 -18.24 6.99
CA GLY A 67 -13.78 -17.95 8.38
C GLY A 67 -12.28 -17.68 8.56
N ARG A 68 -11.60 -18.58 9.31
CA ARG A 68 -10.17 -18.44 9.62
C ARG A 68 -9.24 -19.08 8.58
N VAL A 69 -9.78 -19.72 7.54
CA VAL A 69 -8.96 -20.34 6.50
C VAL A 69 -8.23 -19.22 5.73
N PRO A 70 -6.91 -19.34 5.50
CA PRO A 70 -6.12 -18.32 4.80
C PRO A 70 -6.36 -18.37 3.29
N VAL A 71 -7.59 -18.11 2.87
CA VAL A 71 -7.99 -18.03 1.45
C VAL A 71 -8.07 -16.58 1.03
N ARG A 72 -7.54 -16.26 -0.14
CA ARG A 72 -7.75 -14.99 -0.83
C ARG A 72 -8.93 -15.12 -1.79
N ILE A 73 -9.89 -14.23 -1.66
CA ILE A 73 -11.04 -14.13 -2.57
C ILE A 73 -10.81 -12.94 -3.50
N GLU A 74 -11.05 -13.15 -4.78
CA GLU A 74 -11.05 -12.11 -5.81
C GLU A 74 -12.34 -12.23 -6.62
N VAL A 75 -13.10 -11.14 -6.69
CA VAL A 75 -14.28 -11.05 -7.55
C VAL A 75 -13.88 -10.30 -8.82
N ARG A 76 -14.06 -10.95 -9.96
CA ARG A 76 -13.81 -10.38 -11.28
C ARG A 76 -15.11 -10.03 -11.94
N GLU A 77 -15.28 -8.76 -12.21
CA GLU A 77 -16.48 -8.23 -12.82
C GLU A 77 -16.37 -8.24 -14.34
N ASP A 78 -17.47 -8.57 -14.97
CA ASP A 78 -17.73 -8.48 -16.39
C ASP A 78 -19.06 -7.73 -16.58
N TYR A 79 -19.07 -6.69 -17.41
CA TYR A 79 -20.24 -5.81 -17.53
C TYR A 79 -20.75 -5.76 -18.97
N GLN A 80 -22.07 -5.82 -19.11
CA GLN A 80 -22.77 -5.45 -20.33
C GLN A 80 -23.66 -4.25 -20.04
N LEU A 81 -23.06 -3.07 -20.07
CA LEU A 81 -23.76 -1.83 -19.78
C LEU A 81 -24.58 -1.34 -20.97
N SER A 82 -25.57 -0.49 -20.72
CA SER A 82 -26.37 0.13 -21.77
C SER A 82 -25.55 1.15 -22.58
N ALA A 83 -26.00 1.48 -23.79
CA ALA A 83 -25.32 2.41 -24.70
C ALA A 83 -25.13 3.84 -24.16
N GLN A 84 -25.80 4.20 -23.08
CA GLN A 84 -25.58 5.50 -22.40
C GLN A 84 -24.21 5.61 -21.71
N TYR A 85 -23.55 4.48 -21.44
CA TYR A 85 -22.21 4.46 -20.84
C TYR A 85 -21.14 4.63 -21.94
N THR A 86 -21.03 5.85 -22.47
CA THR A 86 -19.91 6.22 -23.33
C THR A 86 -18.59 6.14 -22.53
N PRO A 87 -17.42 6.03 -23.20
CA PRO A 87 -16.12 6.01 -22.52
C PRO A 87 -15.94 7.15 -21.51
N GLU A 88 -16.36 8.36 -21.90
CA GLU A 88 -16.27 9.54 -21.05
C GLU A 88 -17.19 9.47 -19.82
N ASN A 89 -18.47 9.10 -20.01
CA ASN A 89 -19.40 8.91 -18.91
C ASN A 89 -18.94 7.81 -17.96
N LEU A 90 -18.46 6.71 -18.53
CA LEU A 90 -17.94 5.58 -17.74
C LEU A 90 -16.72 5.98 -16.93
N MET A 91 -15.78 6.73 -17.52
CA MET A 91 -14.63 7.25 -16.80
C MET A 91 -15.05 8.13 -15.63
N ARG A 92 -16.03 9.02 -15.82
CA ARG A 92 -16.54 9.89 -14.76
C ARG A 92 -17.20 9.10 -13.61
N GLU A 93 -18.06 8.14 -13.94
CA GLU A 93 -18.81 7.36 -12.94
C GLU A 93 -17.94 6.33 -12.20
N TYR A 94 -16.94 5.79 -12.89
CA TYR A 94 -16.09 4.73 -12.35
C TYR A 94 -14.72 5.20 -11.85
N TYR A 95 -14.41 6.49 -11.93
CA TYR A 95 -13.10 7.05 -11.59
C TYR A 95 -12.61 6.67 -10.18
N ASP A 96 -13.47 6.80 -9.17
CA ASP A 96 -13.11 6.41 -7.80
C ASP A 96 -12.81 4.92 -7.68
N SER A 97 -13.53 4.09 -8.41
CA SER A 97 -13.32 2.65 -8.46
C SER A 97 -12.00 2.31 -9.15
N LEU A 98 -11.67 3.03 -10.22
CA LEU A 98 -10.38 2.92 -10.91
C LEU A 98 -9.20 3.27 -10.01
N LEU A 99 -9.32 4.34 -9.18
CA LEU A 99 -8.31 4.69 -8.20
C LEU A 99 -8.13 3.61 -7.12
N LEU A 100 -9.19 2.89 -6.77
CA LEU A 100 -9.11 1.75 -5.85
C LEU A 100 -8.41 0.56 -6.49
N ASP A 101 -8.70 0.25 -7.76
CA ASP A 101 -8.00 -0.80 -8.52
C ASP A 101 -6.49 -0.48 -8.67
N ALA A 102 -6.17 0.77 -9.03
CA ALA A 102 -4.79 1.23 -9.10
C ALA A 102 -4.07 1.10 -7.75
N LYS A 103 -4.73 1.45 -6.65
CA LYS A 103 -4.18 1.31 -5.28
C LYS A 103 -3.86 -0.13 -4.92
N GLN A 104 -4.65 -1.08 -5.38
CA GLN A 104 -4.40 -2.52 -5.18
C GLN A 104 -3.12 -2.98 -5.89
N LYS A 105 -2.83 -2.44 -7.07
CA LYS A 105 -1.60 -2.72 -7.80
C LYS A 105 -0.42 -1.96 -7.19
N SER A 106 -0.53 -0.63 -7.05
CA SER A 106 0.54 0.23 -6.54
C SER A 106 0.00 1.59 -6.09
N VAL A 107 0.50 2.07 -4.96
CA VAL A 107 0.23 3.44 -4.49
C VAL A 107 0.75 4.48 -5.49
N VAL A 108 1.85 4.18 -6.18
CA VAL A 108 2.44 5.05 -7.20
C VAL A 108 1.49 5.22 -8.38
N GLU A 109 0.94 4.12 -8.92
CA GLU A 109 -0.02 4.14 -10.03
C GLU A 109 -1.29 4.91 -9.67
N ARG A 110 -1.81 4.69 -8.44
CA ARG A 110 -2.93 5.48 -7.94
C ARG A 110 -2.62 6.97 -7.93
N ASN A 111 -1.46 7.37 -7.41
CA ASN A 111 -1.07 8.78 -7.34
C ASN A 111 -0.88 9.37 -8.75
N MET A 112 -0.31 8.61 -9.68
CA MET A 112 -0.19 9.02 -11.08
C MET A 112 -1.57 9.28 -11.70
N LEU A 113 -2.53 8.38 -11.55
CA LEU A 113 -3.90 8.58 -12.03
C LEU A 113 -4.59 9.75 -11.33
N GLN A 114 -4.41 9.92 -10.03
CA GLN A 114 -5.02 11.00 -9.26
C GLN A 114 -4.50 12.40 -9.67
N THR A 115 -3.24 12.49 -10.10
CA THR A 115 -2.61 13.74 -10.55
C THR A 115 -2.68 13.93 -12.07
N SER A 116 -3.13 12.93 -12.82
CA SER A 116 -3.29 13.01 -14.27
C SER A 116 -4.53 13.79 -14.66
N ARG A 117 -4.54 14.24 -15.91
CA ARG A 117 -5.73 14.73 -16.59
C ARG A 117 -6.06 13.78 -17.71
N TYR A 118 -7.32 13.68 -18.05
CA TYR A 118 -7.77 12.90 -19.18
C TYR A 118 -8.75 13.68 -20.04
N SER A 119 -8.72 13.42 -21.32
CA SER A 119 -9.70 13.88 -22.30
C SER A 119 -9.98 12.76 -23.28
N PHE A 120 -11.12 12.83 -23.95
CA PHE A 120 -11.48 11.88 -25.00
C PHE A 120 -11.51 12.59 -26.34
N GLU A 121 -10.89 11.98 -27.35
CA GLU A 121 -10.90 12.38 -28.75
C GLU A 121 -11.61 11.29 -29.56
N ASP A 122 -12.35 11.68 -30.58
CA ASP A 122 -13.09 10.76 -31.47
C ASP A 122 -13.93 9.70 -30.74
N GLY A 123 -14.32 9.98 -29.48
CA GLY A 123 -15.15 9.11 -28.66
C GLY A 123 -14.43 7.92 -28.02
N ASN A 124 -13.40 7.37 -28.64
CA ASN A 124 -12.72 6.15 -28.18
C ASN A 124 -11.24 6.31 -27.87
N ILE A 125 -10.65 7.48 -28.12
CA ILE A 125 -9.25 7.74 -27.85
C ILE A 125 -9.17 8.53 -26.54
N MET A 126 -8.61 7.91 -25.50
CA MET A 126 -8.34 8.56 -24.21
C MET A 126 -6.93 9.17 -24.24
N CYS A 127 -6.83 10.48 -24.22
CA CYS A 127 -5.59 11.20 -24.04
C CYS A 127 -5.33 11.38 -22.54
N LEU A 128 -4.38 10.64 -22.00
CA LEU A 128 -3.97 10.69 -20.59
C LEU A 128 -2.74 11.58 -20.44
N THR A 129 -2.90 12.73 -19.79
CA THR A 129 -1.79 13.65 -19.53
C THR A 129 -1.15 13.35 -18.17
N LEU A 130 0.09 12.90 -18.19
CA LEU A 130 0.91 12.61 -17.01
C LEU A 130 1.94 13.71 -16.78
N GLN A 131 2.33 13.91 -15.54
CA GLN A 131 3.49 14.76 -15.22
C GLN A 131 4.77 14.06 -15.70
N ASP A 132 5.64 14.80 -16.39
CA ASP A 132 6.91 14.28 -16.89
C ASP A 132 7.90 14.07 -15.73
N THR A 133 7.90 12.87 -15.20
CA THR A 133 8.79 12.42 -14.13
C THR A 133 9.36 11.05 -14.48
N VAL A 134 10.56 10.73 -13.98
CA VAL A 134 11.18 9.42 -14.17
C VAL A 134 10.27 8.28 -13.73
N VAL A 135 9.52 8.49 -12.63
CA VAL A 135 8.57 7.51 -12.11
C VAL A 135 7.40 7.31 -13.09
N ALA A 136 6.86 8.41 -13.65
CA ALA A 136 5.76 8.32 -14.61
C ALA A 136 6.20 7.62 -15.90
N GLN A 137 7.39 7.92 -16.40
CA GLN A 137 7.96 7.25 -17.56
C GLN A 137 8.13 5.74 -17.34
N GLY A 138 8.64 5.33 -16.15
CA GLY A 138 8.85 3.92 -15.81
C GLY A 138 7.58 3.13 -15.49
N LYS A 139 6.47 3.80 -15.15
CA LYS A 139 5.20 3.16 -14.77
C LYS A 139 4.05 3.40 -15.75
N LYS A 140 4.30 4.12 -16.83
CA LYS A 140 3.33 4.44 -17.86
C LYS A 140 2.59 3.20 -18.37
N ASP A 141 3.33 2.18 -18.75
CA ASP A 141 2.77 0.98 -19.38
C ASP A 141 1.82 0.23 -18.45
N SER A 142 2.12 0.17 -17.15
CA SER A 142 1.26 -0.44 -16.14
C SER A 142 -0.05 0.34 -15.93
N VAL A 143 -0.02 1.67 -16.03
CA VAL A 143 -1.23 2.52 -15.94
C VAL A 143 -2.06 2.36 -17.21
N VAL A 144 -1.44 2.33 -18.39
CA VAL A 144 -2.11 2.10 -19.68
C VAL A 144 -2.78 0.73 -19.67
N GLU A 145 -2.06 -0.32 -19.26
CA GLU A 145 -2.59 -1.69 -19.14
C GLU A 145 -3.82 -1.74 -18.21
N LEU A 146 -3.76 -1.07 -17.07
CA LEU A 146 -4.88 -1.00 -16.14
C LEU A 146 -6.10 -0.37 -16.80
N LEU A 147 -5.94 0.79 -17.45
CA LEU A 147 -7.03 1.49 -18.14
C LEU A 147 -7.60 0.63 -19.28
N THR A 148 -6.74 0.08 -20.11
CA THR A 148 -7.14 -0.79 -21.23
C THR A 148 -7.91 -2.02 -20.72
N SER A 149 -7.41 -2.69 -19.69
CA SER A 149 -8.09 -3.85 -19.10
C SER A 149 -9.45 -3.49 -18.49
N VAL A 150 -9.56 -2.32 -17.88
CA VAL A 150 -10.84 -1.87 -17.32
C VAL A 150 -11.84 -1.55 -18.43
N PHE A 151 -11.45 -0.79 -19.44
CA PHE A 151 -12.38 -0.40 -20.50
C PHE A 151 -12.68 -1.54 -21.48
N ASN A 152 -11.65 -2.22 -21.97
CA ASN A 152 -11.81 -3.20 -23.05
C ASN A 152 -12.24 -4.57 -22.52
N ASP A 153 -11.61 -5.07 -21.42
CA ASP A 153 -11.88 -6.43 -20.95
C ASP A 153 -13.06 -6.48 -19.98
N ARG A 154 -13.23 -5.46 -19.12
CA ARG A 154 -14.26 -5.47 -18.08
C ARG A 154 -15.58 -4.86 -18.57
N PHE A 155 -15.50 -3.76 -19.32
CA PHE A 155 -16.69 -3.04 -19.80
C PHE A 155 -17.02 -3.30 -21.27
N HIS A 156 -16.14 -3.96 -22.01
CA HIS A 156 -16.26 -4.20 -23.45
C HIS A 156 -16.46 -2.92 -24.28
N VAL A 157 -15.91 -1.82 -23.78
CA VAL A 157 -15.91 -0.53 -24.45
C VAL A 157 -14.51 -0.30 -25.03
N PRO A 158 -14.33 -0.35 -26.39
CA PRO A 158 -13.01 -0.25 -26.98
C PRO A 158 -12.46 1.16 -26.78
N VAL A 159 -11.37 1.29 -26.04
CA VAL A 159 -10.67 2.54 -25.77
C VAL A 159 -9.18 2.35 -26.06
N GLU A 160 -8.64 3.27 -26.88
CA GLU A 160 -7.20 3.43 -27.09
C GLU A 160 -6.67 4.50 -26.11
N VAL A 161 -5.65 4.15 -25.31
CA VAL A 161 -5.06 5.09 -24.36
C VAL A 161 -3.77 5.68 -24.94
N ARG A 162 -3.75 6.99 -25.15
CA ARG A 162 -2.57 7.76 -25.55
C ARG A 162 -2.04 8.56 -24.39
N VAL A 163 -0.74 8.45 -24.13
CA VAL A 163 -0.10 9.17 -23.03
C VAL A 163 0.64 10.38 -23.56
N VAL A 164 0.34 11.53 -22.97
CA VAL A 164 1.01 12.81 -23.22
C VAL A 164 1.71 13.23 -21.92
N TYR A 165 2.91 13.80 -22.03
CA TYR A 165 3.64 14.30 -20.87
C TYR A 165 3.55 15.81 -20.78
N GLU A 166 3.20 16.31 -19.59
CA GLU A 166 3.22 17.74 -19.26
C GLU A 166 4.37 18.00 -18.26
N LYS A 167 5.15 19.03 -18.52
CA LYS A 167 6.20 19.44 -17.56
C LYS A 167 5.55 19.78 -16.22
N PRO A 168 6.11 19.29 -15.09
CA PRO A 168 5.58 19.62 -13.78
C PRO A 168 5.60 21.14 -13.57
N LYS A 169 4.51 21.68 -13.09
CA LYS A 169 4.44 23.12 -12.79
C LYS A 169 5.50 23.45 -11.75
N GLU A 170 6.42 24.35 -12.09
CA GLU A 170 7.50 24.79 -11.18
C GLU A 170 7.02 25.22 -9.79
N SER A 171 5.78 25.73 -9.71
CA SER A 171 5.17 26.16 -8.45
C SER A 171 4.98 25.01 -7.44
N SER A 172 4.69 23.79 -7.90
CA SER A 172 4.50 22.64 -7.00
C SER A 172 5.82 22.11 -6.47
N LEU A 173 6.86 22.13 -7.28
CA LEU A 173 8.22 21.74 -6.85
C LEU A 173 8.79 22.74 -5.84
N LYS A 174 8.66 24.05 -6.13
CA LYS A 174 9.11 25.12 -5.22
C LYS A 174 8.35 25.10 -3.88
N TYR A 175 7.04 24.82 -3.91
CA TYR A 175 6.22 24.72 -2.70
C TYR A 175 6.62 23.50 -1.85
N ASN A 176 6.81 22.34 -2.47
CA ASN A 176 7.24 21.13 -1.76
C ASN A 176 8.66 21.29 -1.20
N ASP A 177 9.57 21.92 -1.94
CA ASP A 177 10.93 22.20 -1.49
C ASP A 177 10.95 23.19 -0.33
N LEU A 178 10.11 24.22 -0.40
CA LEU A 178 9.97 25.21 0.68
C LEU A 178 9.39 24.58 1.94
N LYS A 179 8.37 23.74 1.80
CA LYS A 179 7.76 23.01 2.92
C LYS A 179 8.74 22.03 3.55
N LEU A 180 9.47 21.29 2.73
CA LEU A 180 10.51 20.35 3.21
C LEU A 180 11.62 21.09 3.97
N ARG A 181 12.07 22.25 3.47
CA ARG A 181 13.06 23.08 4.18
C ARG A 181 12.50 23.55 5.52
N GLN A 182 11.27 24.05 5.58
CA GLN A 182 10.64 24.46 6.83
C GLN A 182 10.53 23.32 7.85
N GLU A 183 10.18 22.11 7.41
CA GLU A 183 10.13 20.93 8.27
C GLU A 183 11.53 20.53 8.79
N VAL A 184 12.55 20.58 7.93
CA VAL A 184 13.93 20.31 8.32
C VAL A 184 14.44 21.36 9.31
N ASP A 185 14.21 22.64 9.06
CA ASP A 185 14.61 23.73 9.94
C ASP A 185 13.94 23.60 11.32
N ALA A 186 12.64 23.30 11.37
CA ALA A 186 11.93 23.05 12.63
C ALA A 186 12.48 21.86 13.43
N ILE A 187 12.88 20.79 12.74
CA ILE A 187 13.52 19.63 13.39
C ILE A 187 14.90 20.02 13.93
N VAL A 188 15.69 20.79 13.18
CA VAL A 188 17.02 21.27 13.61
C VAL A 188 16.90 22.16 14.84
N GLU A 189 15.97 23.12 14.83
CA GLU A 189 15.74 24.02 15.98
C GLU A 189 15.32 23.23 17.24
N ARG A 190 14.40 22.27 17.08
CA ARG A 190 13.96 21.40 18.18
C ARG A 190 15.11 20.60 18.77
N ASN A 191 15.98 20.05 17.91
CA ASN A 191 17.15 19.29 18.36
C ASN A 191 18.17 20.18 19.04
N GLN A 192 18.36 21.42 18.59
CA GLN A 192 19.24 22.39 19.25
C GLN A 192 18.69 22.82 20.61
N ALA A 193 17.37 23.04 20.74
CA ALA A 193 16.74 23.36 22.01
C ALA A 193 16.91 22.22 23.01
N LEU A 194 16.70 20.97 22.60
CA LEU A 194 16.90 19.80 23.46
C LEU A 194 18.37 19.63 23.90
N ARG A 195 19.33 19.95 23.04
CA ARG A 195 20.74 19.93 23.40
C ARG A 195 21.08 21.02 24.43
N LYS A 196 20.55 22.23 24.25
CA LYS A 196 20.73 23.32 25.21
C LYS A 196 20.12 22.96 26.59
N GLU A 197 18.95 22.40 26.60
CA GLU A 197 18.29 21.95 27.83
C GLU A 197 19.09 20.86 28.56
N ARG A 198 19.66 19.91 27.84
CA ARG A 198 20.55 18.89 28.41
C ARG A 198 21.79 19.51 29.04
N LEU A 199 22.48 20.41 28.31
CA LEU A 199 23.67 21.08 28.82
C LEU A 199 23.38 21.93 30.04
N LEU A 200 22.22 22.57 30.12
CA LEU A 200 21.79 23.32 31.32
C LEU A 200 21.52 22.39 32.50
N ARG A 201 20.89 21.25 32.27
CA ARG A 201 20.67 20.23 33.32
C ARG A 201 22.00 19.61 33.84
N GLU A 202 22.92 19.35 32.94
CA GLU A 202 24.24 18.82 33.29
C GLU A 202 25.00 19.85 34.15
N LYS A 203 24.99 21.13 33.78
CA LYS A 203 25.61 22.20 34.56
C LYS A 203 24.97 22.41 35.94
N SER A 204 23.63 22.40 36.01
CA SER A 204 22.94 22.52 37.33
C SER A 204 23.22 21.31 38.19
N ALA A 205 23.34 20.11 37.65
CA ALA A 205 23.70 18.92 38.42
C ALA A 205 25.16 18.96 38.91
N GLU A 206 26.08 19.57 38.16
CA GLU A 206 27.47 19.78 38.57
C GLU A 206 27.57 20.86 39.68
N GLU A 207 26.78 21.94 39.57
CA GLU A 207 26.73 22.99 40.59
C GLU A 207 26.11 22.47 41.90
N ASP A 208 25.05 21.66 41.85
CA ASP A 208 24.44 21.02 43.02
C ASP A 208 25.38 19.99 43.68
N ALA A 209 26.18 19.27 42.89
CA ALA A 209 27.19 18.34 43.40
C ALA A 209 28.37 19.08 44.08
N ALA A 210 28.78 20.22 43.52
CA ALA A 210 29.86 21.04 44.12
C ALA A 210 29.43 21.70 45.45
N PHE A 211 28.15 22.04 45.59
CA PHE A 211 27.63 22.63 46.82
C PHE A 211 27.40 21.59 47.97
N GLY A 212 27.28 20.32 47.62
CA GLY A 212 27.11 19.22 48.58
C GLY A 212 28.40 18.78 49.31
N GLU A 213 29.60 19.17 48.82
CA GLU A 213 30.88 18.75 49.36
C GLU A 213 31.44 19.68 50.43
N GLU A 214 30.87 20.88 50.63
CA GLU A 214 31.38 21.87 51.61
C GLU A 214 30.74 21.79 53.00
N THR A 215 29.75 20.87 53.24
CA THR A 215 29.06 20.76 54.53
C THR A 215 29.24 19.43 55.28
N ALA A 216 30.33 18.70 54.99
CA ALA A 216 30.66 17.48 55.73
C ALA A 216 31.97 17.64 56.49
N GLY A 217 31.90 18.42 57.59
CA GLY A 217 32.94 18.51 58.64
C GLY A 217 32.41 18.08 59.97
N ALA A 218 32.61 16.86 60.31
CA ALA A 218 32.87 16.10 61.53
C ALA A 218 32.47 16.66 62.89
N PRO A 219 32.58 15.84 63.99
CA PRO A 219 31.94 14.56 64.30
C PRO A 219 31.26 14.63 65.68
N ASP A 220 30.46 13.71 66.05
CA ASP A 220 30.64 12.97 67.32
C ASP A 220 29.45 12.06 67.69
N SER A 221 29.84 10.86 68.06
CA SER A 221 29.30 9.83 68.92
C SER A 221 27.94 10.02 69.61
N LEU A 222 27.11 9.00 69.61
CA LEU A 222 26.71 8.13 70.71
C LEU A 222 25.35 7.47 70.56
N LYS A 223 25.43 6.16 70.50
CA LYS A 223 24.58 5.18 71.17
C LYS A 223 23.05 5.14 71.01
N LYS A 224 22.65 3.97 70.62
CA LYS A 224 21.76 3.02 71.30
C LYS A 224 20.28 2.99 70.94
N THR A 225 19.94 1.80 70.50
CA THR A 225 18.77 0.97 70.79
C THR A 225 17.38 1.42 70.35
N GLY A 226 16.72 0.48 69.70
CA GLY A 226 15.28 0.41 69.72
C GLY A 226 14.66 -0.36 68.57
N GLU A 227 14.36 -1.56 68.89
CA GLU A 227 13.53 -2.53 68.12
C GLU A 227 12.24 -1.95 67.54
N GLY A 228 11.77 -2.60 66.51
CA GLY A 228 10.36 -2.60 66.20
C GLY A 228 10.01 -2.73 64.71
N SER A 229 9.99 -3.92 64.20
CA SER A 229 8.84 -4.60 63.75
C SER A 229 7.99 -3.90 62.66
N GLY A 230 7.90 -4.58 61.53
CA GLY A 230 6.63 -4.59 60.79
C GLY A 230 6.70 -4.11 59.37
N GLU A 231 6.74 -4.99 58.55
CA GLU A 231 5.79 -5.44 57.55
C GLU A 231 6.11 -5.13 56.10
N ARG A 232 6.18 -6.21 55.43
CA ARG A 232 6.37 -6.41 54.00
C ARG A 232 5.22 -5.80 53.20
N VAL A 233 5.50 -5.17 52.07
CA VAL A 233 4.79 -5.51 50.84
C VAL A 233 5.75 -5.41 49.67
N ALA A 234 5.82 -6.48 48.94
CA ALA A 234 6.56 -6.64 47.72
C ALA A 234 5.85 -5.99 46.53
N SER A 235 6.58 -5.36 45.69
CA SER A 235 6.21 -5.30 44.25
C SER A 235 7.46 -5.32 43.40
N LYS A 236 7.50 -6.38 42.75
CA LYS A 236 8.43 -6.89 41.77
C LYS A 236 8.14 -6.21 40.43
N ALA A 237 9.09 -5.58 39.82
CA ALA A 237 9.14 -5.48 38.36
C ALA A 237 10.59 -5.38 37.93
N GLY A 238 11.06 -6.48 37.47
CA GLY A 238 12.28 -6.57 36.72
C GLY A 238 12.02 -6.29 35.26
N SER A 239 12.95 -5.71 34.64
CA SER A 239 13.26 -6.05 33.27
C SER A 239 14.65 -5.61 32.90
N LYS A 240 15.47 -6.58 32.78
CA LYS A 240 16.74 -6.56 32.05
C LYS A 240 16.42 -6.90 30.58
N GLY A 241 17.13 -6.28 29.68
CA GLY A 241 17.14 -6.66 28.28
C GLY A 241 18.19 -5.91 27.51
N SER A 242 19.42 -6.19 27.83
CA SER A 242 20.60 -5.88 27.05
C SER A 242 20.71 -6.85 25.88
N ALA A 243 20.93 -6.38 24.65
CA ALA A 243 21.59 -7.17 23.62
C ALA A 243 22.33 -6.26 22.65
N LYS A 244 23.58 -6.29 22.80
CA LYS A 244 24.71 -6.09 21.96
C LYS A 244 24.73 -7.12 20.82
N GLY A 245 25.15 -6.73 19.63
CA GLY A 245 25.49 -7.66 18.56
C GLY A 245 25.72 -6.95 17.24
N GLY A 246 26.86 -6.35 17.08
CA GLY A 246 27.42 -6.03 15.79
C GLY A 246 28.06 -7.26 15.18
N SER A 247 27.99 -7.41 13.90
CA SER A 247 29.01 -8.14 13.14
C SER A 247 29.05 -7.63 11.72
N ASN A 248 30.17 -7.14 11.45
CA ASN A 248 30.78 -6.74 10.19
C ASN A 248 31.32 -8.01 9.51
N GLY A 249 31.19 -8.12 8.21
CA GLY A 249 31.83 -9.16 7.40
C GLY A 249 31.23 -9.06 6.00
N GLY A 250 31.85 -8.51 5.02
CA GLY A 250 33.20 -8.84 4.56
C GLY A 250 33.02 -9.42 3.18
N LEU A 251 33.27 -8.57 2.19
CA LEU A 251 33.41 -8.91 0.77
C LEU A 251 34.29 -10.13 0.55
N LYS A 252 33.94 -11.00 -0.38
CA LYS A 252 34.90 -11.61 -1.29
C LYS A 252 34.31 -11.76 -2.69
N ARG A 253 34.94 -11.08 -3.62
CA ARG A 253 34.96 -11.36 -5.05
C ARG A 253 35.69 -12.66 -5.24
N ASP A 254 35.21 -13.53 -6.11
CA ASP A 254 36.05 -14.37 -6.93
C ASP A 254 35.44 -14.53 -8.32
N ALA A 255 36.28 -14.20 -9.27
CA ALA A 255 36.11 -14.36 -10.69
C ALA A 255 36.57 -15.76 -11.10
N LYS A 256 36.00 -16.37 -12.08
CA LYS A 256 36.57 -17.06 -13.23
C LYS A 256 35.78 -18.29 -13.70
N GLY A 257 35.77 -18.40 -15.00
CA GLY A 257 35.39 -19.59 -15.75
C GLY A 257 34.20 -19.34 -16.63
N GLY A 258 34.17 -19.01 -17.86
CA GLY A 258 35.04 -19.36 -18.97
C GLY A 258 34.79 -20.80 -19.43
N PHE A 259 33.91 -20.98 -20.44
CA PHE A 259 34.11 -22.04 -21.44
C PHE A 259 33.04 -21.92 -22.57
N THR A 260 33.46 -21.57 -23.70
CA THR A 260 33.41 -22.14 -25.08
C THR A 260 32.32 -23.21 -25.33
N GLY A 261 31.48 -23.02 -26.37
CA GLY A 261 31.76 -23.59 -27.65
C GLY A 261 30.61 -24.45 -28.17
N GLY A 262 30.34 -24.33 -29.46
CA GLY A 262 29.57 -25.25 -30.26
C GLY A 262 28.20 -24.70 -30.66
N GLY A 263 27.88 -24.19 -31.77
CA GLY A 263 28.26 -24.57 -33.14
C GLY A 263 27.41 -25.73 -33.61
N SER A 264 26.25 -25.47 -34.23
CA SER A 264 25.84 -26.32 -35.32
C SER A 264 24.77 -25.66 -36.21
N ARG A 265 25.13 -25.65 -37.47
CA ARG A 265 24.36 -25.31 -38.64
C ARG A 265 23.30 -26.39 -38.96
N GLY A 266 22.30 -25.96 -39.65
CA GLY A 266 21.45 -26.81 -40.48
C GLY A 266 20.05 -26.18 -40.53
N GLY A 267 19.48 -25.72 -41.55
CA GLY A 267 19.57 -26.05 -42.95
C GLY A 267 18.14 -26.02 -43.50
N PHE A 268 17.90 -25.11 -44.41
CA PHE A 268 16.96 -25.17 -45.53
C PHE A 268 15.76 -26.14 -45.47
N SER A 269 14.54 -25.64 -45.68
CA SER A 269 13.74 -26.08 -46.80
C SER A 269 12.62 -25.11 -47.12
N LYS A 270 12.60 -24.68 -48.39
CA LYS A 270 11.47 -24.12 -49.12
C LYS A 270 10.48 -25.23 -49.45
N GLY A 271 9.22 -24.89 -49.57
CA GLY A 271 8.25 -25.72 -50.25
C GLY A 271 6.83 -25.16 -50.14
N ASN A 272 6.41 -24.55 -51.19
CA ASN A 272 5.07 -24.39 -51.81
C ASN A 272 3.98 -23.72 -50.99
#